data_d731ad27a0720733fb2f2f87775d0af9
#
_entry.id   d731ad27a0720733fb2f2f87775d0af9
#
_cell.length_a   1.000
_cell.length_b   1.000
_cell.length_c   1.000
_cell.angle_alpha   90.00
_cell.angle_beta   90.00
_cell.angle_gamma   90.00
#
_symmetry.space_group_name_H-M   'P 1'
#
loop_
_entity.id
_entity.type
_entity.pdbx_description
1 polymer ?
#
loop_
_entity_poly.entity_id
_entity_poly.type
_entity_poly.pdbx_seq_one_letter_code
_entity_poly.pdbx_strand_id
1 'polypeptide(L)'
;MIADLAEHLPAFINSMNIRYPEAKLAVAFGLSRKAWDYLFPEATRPKELENFQSIVGPKYTAVATPADLFFHIRSQNSAVPFELMSEIMAIIEANTVTLDETHGFRYFEGRAIIGFVDGTENPSALDTPEYAVIGDEDPAFENGSYAFAQKYQHNLDAWNDLSTEDQEKAIGRKKFNDLELDDEAKLTNSHNVXSQDNDGGVEHKIVRMNVPFSXPAXKINXTYFIGYARHWTVTKRMLQGMFEKSDRLLDFSTPLTGELFFIPSKSVLGKIADGEL
;
A
#
# COMPACT_ATOMS: atom_id res chain seq x y z
N MET A 1 -11.72 5.26 -22.82
CA MET A 1 -11.82 5.44 -21.35
C MET A 1 -10.43 5.64 -20.74
N ILE A 2 -9.49 4.71 -20.88
CA ILE A 2 -8.20 4.82 -20.17
C ILE A 2 -7.34 6.01 -20.66
N ALA A 3 -7.31 6.27 -21.96
CA ALA A 3 -6.57 7.42 -22.49
C ALA A 3 -7.14 8.74 -21.98
N ASP A 4 -8.47 8.80 -21.87
CA ASP A 4 -9.17 9.97 -21.36
C ASP A 4 -8.83 10.20 -19.89
N LEU A 5 -8.83 9.12 -19.09
CA LEU A 5 -8.41 9.21 -17.70
C LEU A 5 -6.96 9.68 -17.58
N ALA A 6 -6.06 9.07 -18.36
CA ALA A 6 -4.64 9.42 -18.32
C ALA A 6 -4.38 10.88 -18.71
N GLU A 7 -5.16 11.40 -19.63
CA GLU A 7 -5.06 12.80 -20.04
C GLU A 7 -5.53 13.75 -18.95
N HIS A 8 -6.67 13.44 -18.32
CA HIS A 8 -7.33 14.39 -17.42
C HIS A 8 -6.85 14.30 -15.98
N LEU A 9 -6.40 13.13 -15.52
CA LEU A 9 -6.03 12.96 -14.11
C LEU A 9 -4.95 13.93 -13.66
N PRO A 10 -3.83 14.10 -14.39
CA PRO A 10 -2.82 15.09 -13.96
C PRO A 10 -3.38 16.52 -13.90
N ALA A 11 -4.29 16.86 -14.82
CA ALA A 11 -4.90 18.20 -14.83
C ALA A 11 -5.81 18.41 -13.62
N PHE A 12 -6.60 17.40 -13.25
CA PHE A 12 -7.44 17.46 -12.05
C PHE A 12 -6.58 17.67 -10.80
N ILE A 13 -5.51 16.89 -10.67
CA ILE A 13 -4.61 16.98 -9.52
C ILE A 13 -3.97 18.36 -9.45
N ASN A 14 -3.47 18.85 -10.58
CA ASN A 14 -2.84 20.16 -10.64
C ASN A 14 -3.81 21.27 -10.25
N SER A 15 -5.02 21.21 -10.78
CA SER A 15 -6.07 22.21 -10.48
C SER A 15 -6.37 22.24 -8.98
N MET A 16 -6.54 21.08 -8.37
CA MET A 16 -6.80 21.00 -6.93
C MET A 16 -5.63 21.54 -6.11
N ASN A 17 -4.40 21.24 -6.52
CA ASN A 17 -3.22 21.70 -5.79
C ASN A 17 -3.06 23.23 -5.90
N ILE A 18 -3.44 23.82 -7.03
CA ILE A 18 -3.40 25.28 -7.18
C ILE A 18 -4.48 25.94 -6.33
N ARG A 19 -5.69 25.37 -6.34
CA ARG A 19 -6.84 25.96 -5.62
C ARG A 19 -6.75 25.77 -4.12
N TYR A 20 -6.23 24.61 -3.68
CA TYR A 20 -6.23 24.22 -2.27
C TYR A 20 -4.87 23.67 -1.87
N PRO A 21 -3.80 24.50 -1.92
CA PRO A 21 -2.45 23.98 -1.64
C PRO A 21 -2.28 23.44 -0.22
N GLU A 22 -3.02 24.01 0.73
CA GLU A 22 -2.95 23.58 2.13
C GLU A 22 -3.58 22.18 2.34
N ALA A 23 -4.35 21.68 1.37
CA ALA A 23 -4.93 20.34 1.46
C ALA A 23 -3.90 19.24 1.23
N LYS A 24 -2.76 19.55 0.63
CA LYS A 24 -1.64 18.63 0.41
C LYS A 24 -2.08 17.35 -0.30
N LEU A 25 -2.79 17.52 -1.42
CA LEU A 25 -3.29 16.40 -2.20
C LEU A 25 -2.15 15.60 -2.81
N ALA A 26 -2.20 14.27 -2.65
CA ALA A 26 -1.28 13.34 -3.28
C ALA A 26 -2.10 12.17 -3.82
N VAL A 27 -1.80 11.74 -5.04
CA VAL A 27 -2.58 10.73 -5.74
C VAL A 27 -1.64 9.71 -6.39
N ALA A 28 -1.97 8.43 -6.23
CA ALA A 28 -1.36 7.36 -7.02
C ALA A 28 -2.48 6.64 -7.76
N PHE A 29 -2.25 6.38 -9.05
CA PHE A 29 -3.14 5.61 -9.90
C PHE A 29 -2.39 4.36 -10.34
N GLY A 30 -3.02 3.20 -10.20
CA GLY A 30 -2.37 1.94 -10.50
C GLY A 30 -3.18 1.03 -11.42
N LEU A 31 -2.45 0.16 -12.11
CA LEU A 31 -3.02 -0.86 -12.99
C LEU A 31 -2.44 -2.22 -12.61
N SER A 32 -3.32 -3.22 -12.49
CA SER A 32 -2.86 -4.59 -12.27
C SER A 32 -2.27 -5.15 -13.56
N ARG A 33 -1.59 -6.29 -13.46
CA ARG A 33 -1.08 -6.97 -14.65
C ARG A 33 -2.22 -7.34 -15.62
N LYS A 34 -3.33 -7.83 -15.09
CA LYS A 34 -4.46 -8.21 -15.94
C LYS A 34 -5.00 -6.98 -16.69
N ALA A 35 -5.13 -5.85 -16.00
CA ALA A 35 -5.57 -4.61 -16.65
C ALA A 35 -4.56 -4.14 -17.69
N TRP A 36 -3.27 -4.20 -17.37
CA TRP A 36 -2.22 -3.80 -18.30
C TRP A 36 -2.30 -4.61 -19.58
N ASP A 37 -2.36 -5.94 -19.47
CA ASP A 37 -2.40 -6.82 -20.63
C ASP A 37 -3.65 -6.61 -21.48
N TYR A 38 -4.78 -6.36 -20.83
CA TYR A 38 -6.06 -6.11 -21.52
C TYR A 38 -6.06 -4.77 -22.27
N LEU A 39 -5.56 -3.72 -21.60
CA LEU A 39 -5.60 -2.36 -22.15
C LEU A 39 -4.49 -2.10 -23.17
N PHE A 40 -3.32 -2.73 -22.98
CA PHE A 40 -2.14 -2.47 -23.78
C PHE A 40 -1.53 -3.79 -24.25
N PRO A 41 -2.27 -4.57 -25.07
CA PRO A 41 -1.81 -5.93 -25.43
C PRO A 41 -0.52 -5.99 -26.22
N GLU A 42 -0.16 -4.88 -26.90
CA GLU A 42 1.07 -4.83 -27.69
C GLU A 42 2.23 -4.17 -26.97
N ALA A 43 2.00 -3.64 -25.77
CA ALA A 43 3.01 -2.89 -25.03
C ALA A 43 3.90 -3.83 -24.21
N THR A 44 5.15 -3.41 -24.01
CA THR A 44 6.03 -4.04 -23.03
C THR A 44 5.41 -3.87 -21.64
N ARG A 45 5.58 -4.86 -20.80
CA ARG A 45 5.06 -4.84 -19.43
C ARG A 45 6.18 -4.42 -18.47
N PRO A 46 5.85 -3.68 -17.38
CA PRO A 46 6.85 -3.47 -16.32
C PRO A 46 7.40 -4.81 -15.84
N LYS A 47 8.71 -4.87 -15.64
CA LYS A 47 9.43 -6.14 -15.48
C LYS A 47 8.91 -7.00 -14.31
N GLU A 48 8.53 -6.38 -13.20
CA GLU A 48 8.11 -7.13 -12.03
C GLU A 48 6.59 -7.18 -11.86
N LEU A 49 5.83 -6.64 -12.82
CA LEU A 49 4.36 -6.66 -12.71
C LEU A 49 3.85 -8.07 -12.99
N GLU A 50 3.24 -8.66 -11.98
CA GLU A 50 2.68 -10.02 -12.07
C GLU A 50 1.30 -10.03 -11.42
N ASN A 51 0.53 -11.08 -11.66
CA ASN A 51 -0.72 -11.29 -10.93
C ASN A 51 -0.36 -11.76 -9.52
N PHE A 52 -0.86 -11.07 -8.51
CA PHE A 52 -0.58 -11.49 -7.14
C PHE A 52 -1.22 -12.86 -6.90
N GLN A 53 -0.42 -13.78 -6.37
CA GLN A 53 -0.88 -15.11 -5.99
C GLN A 53 -0.97 -15.17 -4.48
N SER A 54 -2.04 -15.77 -3.95
CA SER A 54 -2.20 -15.94 -2.51
C SER A 54 -0.96 -16.61 -1.92
N ILE A 55 -0.50 -16.11 -0.77
CA ILE A 55 0.61 -16.73 -0.05
C ILE A 55 0.02 -17.52 1.10
N VAL A 56 0.11 -18.84 0.99
CA VAL A 56 -0.50 -19.75 1.98
C VAL A 56 0.56 -20.15 2.98
N GLY A 57 0.43 -19.68 4.21
CA GLY A 57 1.30 -20.08 5.29
C GLY A 57 0.72 -21.22 6.11
N PRO A 58 1.44 -21.70 7.10
CA PRO A 58 0.94 -22.80 7.95
C PRO A 58 -0.30 -22.43 8.76
N LYS A 59 -0.48 -21.16 9.11
CA LYS A 59 -1.63 -20.70 9.89
C LYS A 59 -2.53 -19.72 9.12
N TYR A 60 -1.93 -18.82 8.33
CA TYR A 60 -2.63 -17.66 7.76
C TYR A 60 -2.32 -17.55 6.29
N THR A 61 -3.25 -16.96 5.53
CA THR A 61 -3.11 -16.80 4.10
C THR A 61 -3.23 -15.32 3.73
N ALA A 62 -2.25 -14.82 2.98
CA ALA A 62 -2.37 -13.51 2.32
C ALA A 62 -3.20 -13.72 1.07
N VAL A 63 -4.49 -13.41 1.14
CA VAL A 63 -5.43 -13.71 0.06
C VAL A 63 -5.20 -12.80 -1.14
N ALA A 64 -5.39 -13.34 -2.35
CA ALA A 64 -5.40 -12.56 -3.58
C ALA A 64 -6.84 -12.18 -3.92
N THR A 65 -7.09 -10.90 -4.18
CA THR A 65 -8.41 -10.40 -4.57
C THR A 65 -8.23 -9.54 -5.83
N PRO A 66 -8.31 -10.14 -7.01
CA PRO A 66 -7.99 -9.42 -8.25
C PRO A 66 -8.83 -8.18 -8.46
N ALA A 67 -8.18 -7.13 -8.95
CA ALA A 67 -8.81 -5.86 -9.33
C ALA A 67 -8.01 -5.29 -10.50
N ASP A 68 -8.61 -4.34 -11.22
CA ASP A 68 -7.96 -3.81 -12.42
C ASP A 68 -7.31 -2.46 -12.19
N LEU A 69 -8.05 -1.52 -11.61
CA LEU A 69 -7.58 -0.15 -11.39
C LEU A 69 -7.57 0.15 -9.89
N PHE A 70 -6.63 0.97 -9.50
CA PHE A 70 -6.42 1.32 -8.09
C PHE A 70 -6.16 2.83 -8.00
N PHE A 71 -6.83 3.47 -7.04
CA PHE A 71 -6.62 4.88 -6.75
C PHE A 71 -6.33 5.03 -5.27
N HIS A 72 -5.21 5.67 -4.95
CA HIS A 72 -4.85 6.03 -3.59
C HIS A 72 -4.80 7.54 -3.51
N ILE A 73 -5.75 8.14 -2.83
CA ILE A 73 -5.91 9.60 -2.78
C ILE A 73 -5.76 10.04 -1.32
N ARG A 74 -4.82 10.95 -1.06
CA ARG A 74 -4.54 11.44 0.28
C ARG A 74 -4.65 12.96 0.29
N SER A 75 -5.24 13.50 1.36
CA SER A 75 -5.38 14.95 1.52
C SER A 75 -5.65 15.28 2.98
N GLN A 76 -5.30 16.49 3.39
CA GLN A 76 -5.65 16.99 4.72
C GLN A 76 -7.06 17.60 4.76
N ASN A 77 -7.75 17.64 3.63
CA ASN A 77 -9.12 18.16 3.51
C ASN A 77 -9.96 17.11 2.83
N SER A 78 -10.90 16.50 3.54
CA SER A 78 -11.68 15.38 3.03
C SER A 78 -12.59 15.74 1.84
N ALA A 79 -12.89 17.02 1.63
CA ALA A 79 -13.66 17.43 0.45
C ALA A 79 -12.87 17.22 -0.84
N VAL A 80 -11.54 17.32 -0.79
CA VAL A 80 -10.70 17.23 -1.99
C VAL A 80 -10.71 15.81 -2.58
N PRO A 81 -10.49 14.73 -1.81
CA PRO A 81 -10.61 13.39 -2.37
C PRO A 81 -12.01 13.09 -2.91
N PHE A 82 -13.04 13.57 -2.24
CA PHE A 82 -14.42 13.37 -2.72
C PHE A 82 -14.59 13.98 -4.10
N GLU A 83 -14.20 15.24 -4.24
CA GLU A 83 -14.36 15.95 -5.53
C GLU A 83 -13.53 15.29 -6.61
N LEU A 84 -12.27 14.97 -6.32
CA LEU A 84 -11.38 14.33 -7.29
C LEU A 84 -11.95 12.99 -7.74
N MET A 85 -12.40 12.16 -6.79
CA MET A 85 -12.95 10.86 -7.14
C MET A 85 -14.23 11.00 -7.97
N SER A 86 -15.05 12.01 -7.69
CA SER A 86 -16.23 12.29 -8.50
C SER A 86 -15.85 12.60 -9.95
N GLU A 87 -14.79 13.39 -10.14
CA GLU A 87 -14.30 13.71 -11.49
C GLU A 87 -13.76 12.46 -12.20
N ILE A 88 -13.01 11.63 -11.47
CA ILE A 88 -12.49 10.37 -12.01
C ILE A 88 -13.65 9.47 -12.42
N MET A 89 -14.64 9.30 -11.54
CA MET A 89 -15.77 8.40 -11.82
C MET A 89 -16.57 8.86 -13.03
N ALA A 90 -16.68 10.17 -13.26
CA ALA A 90 -17.38 10.67 -14.44
C ALA A 90 -16.74 10.16 -15.74
N ILE A 91 -15.43 9.87 -15.71
CA ILE A 91 -14.72 9.33 -16.88
C ILE A 91 -14.86 7.81 -16.98
N ILE A 92 -14.79 7.09 -15.85
CA ILE A 92 -14.61 5.64 -15.91
C ILE A 92 -15.87 4.82 -15.58
N GLU A 93 -16.91 5.43 -14.98
CA GLU A 93 -18.01 4.62 -14.42
C GLU A 93 -18.78 3.82 -15.48
N ALA A 94 -18.85 4.32 -16.72
CA ALA A 94 -19.57 3.60 -17.77
C ALA A 94 -18.89 2.28 -18.16
N ASN A 95 -17.61 2.13 -17.87
CA ASN A 95 -16.82 0.98 -18.32
C ASN A 95 -16.22 0.17 -17.16
N THR A 96 -16.56 0.51 -15.92
CA THR A 96 -15.99 -0.14 -14.75
C THR A 96 -17.06 -0.47 -13.73
N VAL A 97 -16.70 -1.34 -12.79
CA VAL A 97 -17.52 -1.67 -11.62
C VAL A 97 -16.64 -1.42 -10.40
N THR A 98 -17.16 -0.68 -9.44
CA THR A 98 -16.43 -0.44 -8.20
C THR A 98 -16.45 -1.71 -7.35
N LEU A 99 -15.27 -2.25 -7.07
CA LEU A 99 -15.13 -3.42 -6.21
C LEU A 99 -15.03 -3.03 -4.75
N ASP A 100 -14.42 -1.88 -4.48
CA ASP A 100 -14.18 -1.45 -3.09
C ASP A 100 -13.95 0.06 -3.07
N GLU A 101 -14.47 0.71 -2.05
CA GLU A 101 -14.14 2.09 -1.73
C GLU A 101 -13.96 2.18 -0.22
N THR A 102 -12.79 2.65 0.21
CA THR A 102 -12.44 2.70 1.62
C THR A 102 -12.01 4.11 1.98
N HIS A 103 -12.56 4.64 3.05
CA HIS A 103 -12.24 5.97 3.58
C HIS A 103 -11.48 5.80 4.88
N GLY A 104 -10.22 6.20 4.88
CA GLY A 104 -9.36 6.11 6.04
C GLY A 104 -9.15 7.46 6.70
N PHE A 105 -8.47 7.44 7.83
CA PHE A 105 -8.18 8.66 8.58
C PHE A 105 -6.81 8.54 9.24
N ARG A 106 -6.21 9.68 9.61
CA ARG A 106 -4.96 9.68 10.34
C ARG A 106 -5.28 9.57 11.84
N TYR A 107 -4.76 8.52 12.47
CA TYR A 107 -4.92 8.32 13.90
C TYR A 107 -3.80 9.07 14.64
N PHE A 108 -3.98 9.29 15.95
CA PHE A 108 -3.10 10.10 16.78
C PHE A 108 -1.62 9.84 16.51
N GLU A 109 -0.85 10.89 16.29
CA GLU A 109 0.59 10.87 16.00
C GLU A 109 0.99 9.95 14.86
N GLY A 110 0.04 9.52 14.02
CA GLY A 110 0.34 8.56 12.96
C GLY A 110 0.46 7.13 13.44
N ARG A 111 -0.17 6.81 14.56
CA ARG A 111 -0.18 5.44 15.07
C ARG A 111 -1.19 4.58 14.31
N ALA A 112 -0.93 3.28 14.27
CA ALA A 112 -1.95 2.30 13.89
C ALA A 112 -3.01 2.24 14.99
N ILE A 113 -4.24 1.80 14.68
CA ILE A 113 -5.29 1.73 15.70
C ILE A 113 -5.03 0.67 16.77
N ILE A 114 -4.05 -0.21 16.55
CA ILE A 114 -3.58 -1.13 17.60
C ILE A 114 -2.66 -0.42 18.62
N GLY A 115 -2.37 0.86 18.41
CA GLY A 115 -1.72 1.73 19.38
C GLY A 115 -0.22 1.94 19.18
N PHE A 116 0.39 1.32 18.17
CA PHE A 116 1.82 1.42 17.94
C PHE A 116 2.14 2.45 16.85
N VAL A 117 3.31 3.07 16.92
CA VAL A 117 3.76 4.01 15.90
C VAL A 117 3.88 3.28 14.57
N ASP A 118 3.34 3.88 13.52
CA ASP A 118 3.38 3.29 12.18
C ASP A 118 4.41 4.03 11.33
N GLY A 119 5.02 3.30 10.40
CA GLY A 119 5.95 3.90 9.45
C GLY A 119 7.38 4.10 9.96
N THR A 120 7.71 3.52 11.10
CA THR A 120 9.07 3.64 11.67
C THR A 120 10.13 3.11 10.70
N GLU A 121 9.83 2.04 9.97
CA GLU A 121 10.77 1.40 9.06
C GLU A 121 10.81 2.04 7.67
N ASN A 122 10.05 3.10 7.44
CA ASN A 122 10.10 3.81 6.16
C ASN A 122 11.47 4.43 5.95
N PRO A 123 11.97 4.44 4.70
CA PRO A 123 13.22 5.16 4.41
C PRO A 123 13.05 6.66 4.64
N SER A 124 14.16 7.35 4.81
CA SER A 124 14.12 8.80 4.91
C SER A 124 13.62 9.38 3.58
N ALA A 125 13.18 10.64 3.61
CA ALA A 125 12.70 11.31 2.39
C ALA A 125 13.78 11.32 1.29
N LEU A 126 15.05 11.49 1.68
CA LEU A 126 16.16 11.50 0.72
C LEU A 126 16.39 10.11 0.10
N ASP A 127 16.17 9.07 0.87
CA ASP A 127 16.43 7.70 0.42
C ASP A 127 15.22 7.07 -0.29
N THR A 128 14.04 7.69 -0.16
CA THR A 128 12.79 7.15 -0.70
C THR A 128 12.91 6.74 -2.18
N PRO A 129 13.50 7.56 -3.07
CA PRO A 129 13.55 7.15 -4.49
C PRO A 129 14.28 5.83 -4.70
N GLU A 130 15.36 5.59 -3.93
CA GLU A 130 16.12 4.35 -4.06
C GLU A 130 15.28 3.11 -3.76
N TYR A 131 14.34 3.22 -2.82
CA TYR A 131 13.57 2.08 -2.35
C TYR A 131 12.16 1.98 -2.95
N ALA A 132 11.61 3.10 -3.43
CA ALA A 132 10.18 3.14 -3.83
C ALA A 132 9.96 3.46 -5.31
N VAL A 133 11.00 3.89 -6.04
CA VAL A 133 10.82 4.39 -7.40
C VAL A 133 11.67 3.58 -8.37
N ILE A 134 11.03 3.09 -9.43
CA ILE A 134 11.71 2.32 -10.49
C ILE A 134 12.79 3.20 -11.12
N GLY A 135 13.97 2.65 -11.29
CA GLY A 135 15.10 3.34 -11.87
C GLY A 135 15.48 2.80 -13.24
N ASP A 136 16.77 2.88 -13.55
CA ASP A 136 17.29 2.50 -14.86
C ASP A 136 17.29 1.00 -15.13
N GLU A 137 16.94 0.20 -14.13
CA GLU A 137 16.79 -1.25 -14.35
C GLU A 137 15.61 -1.59 -15.28
N ASP A 138 14.66 -0.64 -15.42
CA ASP A 138 13.50 -0.82 -16.29
C ASP A 138 13.21 0.52 -16.97
N PRO A 139 14.01 0.90 -17.97
CA PRO A 139 13.99 2.28 -18.50
C PRO A 139 12.64 2.75 -19.04
N ALA A 140 11.85 1.84 -19.61
CA ALA A 140 10.54 2.22 -20.17
C ALA A 140 9.57 2.65 -19.06
N PHE A 141 9.83 2.25 -17.82
CA PHE A 141 8.91 2.51 -16.69
C PHE A 141 9.59 3.24 -15.54
N GLU A 142 10.72 3.85 -15.83
CA GLU A 142 11.46 4.65 -14.86
C GLU A 142 10.55 5.71 -14.25
N ASN A 143 10.72 5.94 -12.94
CA ASN A 143 9.94 6.89 -12.13
C ASN A 143 8.53 6.39 -11.77
N GLY A 144 8.16 5.19 -12.19
CA GLY A 144 6.98 4.52 -11.67
C GLY A 144 7.27 3.80 -10.37
N SER A 145 6.31 3.01 -9.91
CA SER A 145 6.45 2.26 -8.64
C SER A 145 5.56 1.03 -8.69
N TYR A 146 5.83 0.10 -7.79
CA TYR A 146 4.95 -1.05 -7.55
C TYR A 146 4.22 -0.85 -6.23
N ALA A 147 2.89 -0.82 -6.27
CA ALA A 147 2.07 -0.65 -5.08
C ALA A 147 1.35 -1.95 -4.76
N PHE A 148 1.54 -2.45 -3.54
CA PHE A 148 0.77 -3.59 -3.06
C PHE A 148 -0.26 -3.09 -2.07
N ALA A 149 -1.54 -3.42 -2.30
CA ALA A 149 -2.64 -2.92 -1.49
C ALA A 149 -3.32 -4.09 -0.76
N GLN A 150 -3.45 -3.97 0.56
CA GLN A 150 -3.96 -5.07 1.38
C GLN A 150 -4.68 -4.52 2.60
N LYS A 151 -5.92 -4.95 2.81
CA LYS A 151 -6.70 -4.55 3.98
C LYS A 151 -6.61 -5.63 5.06
N TYR A 152 -6.53 -5.20 6.30
CA TYR A 152 -6.52 -6.08 7.47
C TYR A 152 -7.65 -5.71 8.41
N GLN A 153 -8.37 -6.71 8.89
CA GLN A 153 -9.34 -6.55 9.98
C GLN A 153 -8.66 -6.95 11.29
N HIS A 154 -8.71 -6.08 12.29
CA HIS A 154 -8.12 -6.35 13.59
C HIS A 154 -9.17 -6.83 14.58
N ASN A 155 -8.82 -7.84 15.37
CA ASN A 155 -9.59 -8.26 16.53
C ASN A 155 -9.10 -7.44 17.73
N LEU A 156 -9.65 -6.23 17.87
CA LEU A 156 -9.19 -5.32 18.92
C LEU A 156 -9.55 -5.82 20.33
N ASP A 157 -10.62 -6.59 20.46
CA ASP A 157 -10.96 -7.15 21.78
C ASP A 157 -9.82 -8.07 22.24
N ALA A 158 -9.45 -9.04 21.40
CA ALA A 158 -8.35 -9.96 21.74
C ALA A 158 -7.03 -9.22 21.89
N TRP A 159 -6.79 -8.20 21.06
CA TRP A 159 -5.56 -7.42 21.14
C TRP A 159 -5.46 -6.67 22.46
N ASN A 160 -6.55 -6.06 22.89
CA ASN A 160 -6.58 -5.25 24.10
C ASN A 160 -6.61 -6.11 25.37
N ASP A 161 -6.93 -7.39 25.26
CA ASP A 161 -6.82 -8.31 26.40
C ASP A 161 -5.36 -8.67 26.72
N LEU A 162 -4.44 -8.43 25.79
CA LEU A 162 -3.01 -8.65 26.04
C LEU A 162 -2.45 -7.56 26.97
N SER A 163 -1.48 -7.93 27.78
CA SER A 163 -0.69 -6.94 28.50
C SER A 163 0.09 -6.09 27.50
N THR A 164 0.47 -4.87 27.89
CA THR A 164 1.33 -4.02 27.07
C THR A 164 2.60 -4.77 26.67
N GLU A 165 3.21 -5.48 27.60
CA GLU A 165 4.43 -6.24 27.33
C GLU A 165 4.22 -7.31 26.27
N ASP A 166 3.07 -7.99 26.28
CA ASP A 166 2.79 -9.02 25.27
C ASP A 166 2.48 -8.39 23.91
N GLN A 167 1.83 -7.22 23.89
CA GLN A 167 1.64 -6.46 22.65
C GLN A 167 3.01 -6.05 22.08
N GLU A 168 3.91 -5.56 22.95
CA GLU A 168 5.25 -5.15 22.52
C GLU A 168 6.04 -6.33 21.94
N LYS A 169 5.92 -7.50 22.56
CA LYS A 169 6.57 -8.71 22.03
C LYS A 169 6.02 -9.10 20.66
N ALA A 170 4.69 -8.96 20.48
CA ALA A 170 4.06 -9.28 19.19
C ALA A 170 4.56 -8.37 18.09
N ILE A 171 4.77 -7.09 18.38
CA ILE A 171 5.23 -6.10 17.40
C ILE A 171 6.75 -6.11 17.25
N GLY A 172 7.47 -6.24 18.37
CA GLY A 172 8.93 -6.15 18.41
C GLY A 172 9.45 -4.77 18.80
N ARG A 173 8.56 -3.87 19.25
CA ARG A 173 8.90 -2.51 19.64
C ARG A 173 8.12 -2.09 20.87
N LYS A 174 8.65 -1.08 21.58
CA LYS A 174 7.95 -0.47 22.71
C LYS A 174 6.76 0.34 22.21
N LYS A 175 5.65 0.27 22.92
CA LYS A 175 4.40 0.89 22.48
C LYS A 175 4.46 2.41 22.53
N PHE A 176 5.03 2.99 23.58
CA PHE A 176 4.97 4.43 23.77
C PHE A 176 6.11 5.18 23.10
N ASN A 177 7.34 4.68 23.19
CA ASN A 177 8.50 5.42 22.68
C ASN A 177 9.07 4.84 21.38
N ASP A 178 8.45 3.77 20.88
CA ASP A 178 8.81 3.17 19.59
C ASP A 178 10.24 2.60 19.54
N LEU A 179 10.89 2.42 20.66
CA LEU A 179 12.22 1.80 20.66
C LEU A 179 12.11 0.32 20.33
N GLU A 180 13.00 -0.16 19.49
CA GLU A 180 13.04 -1.57 19.15
C GLU A 180 13.43 -2.39 20.38
N LEU A 181 12.79 -3.54 20.56
CA LEU A 181 13.16 -4.44 21.65
C LEU A 181 14.53 -5.09 21.36
N ASP A 182 15.27 -5.41 22.43
CA ASP A 182 16.49 -6.18 22.30
C ASP A 182 16.17 -7.56 21.70
N ASP A 183 17.13 -8.12 20.97
CA ASP A 183 16.93 -9.40 20.29
C ASP A 183 16.50 -10.52 21.24
N GLU A 184 16.99 -10.48 22.48
CA GLU A 184 16.62 -11.48 23.50
C GLU A 184 15.17 -11.34 23.95
N ALA A 185 14.59 -10.14 23.85
CA ALA A 185 13.22 -9.86 24.28
C ALA A 185 12.20 -10.06 23.17
N LYS A 186 12.64 -10.06 21.90
CA LYS A 186 11.75 -10.26 20.75
C LYS A 186 11.33 -11.72 20.63
N LEU A 187 10.13 -11.95 20.15
CA LEU A 187 9.76 -13.29 19.67
C LEU A 187 10.41 -13.51 18.30
N THR A 188 10.72 -14.75 17.98
CA THR A 188 11.26 -15.07 16.65
C THR A 188 10.29 -14.72 15.53
N ASN A 189 8.99 -14.62 15.86
CA ASN A 189 7.96 -14.23 14.88
C ASN A 189 7.30 -12.89 15.22
N SER A 190 8.00 -12.00 15.93
CA SER A 190 7.54 -10.62 16.12
C SER A 190 7.31 -9.97 14.75
N HIS A 191 6.35 -9.07 14.67
CA HIS A 191 5.99 -8.44 13.42
C HIS A 191 7.19 -7.74 12.75
N ASN A 192 7.98 -7.02 13.50
CA ASN A 192 9.13 -6.32 12.91
C ASN A 192 10.23 -7.28 12.42
N VAL A 193 10.28 -8.47 12.91
CA VAL A 193 11.18 -9.51 12.40
C VAL A 193 10.65 -10.17 11.12
N UNK A 194 9.48 -10.45 11.08
CA UNK A 194 8.87 -11.10 10.03
C UNK A 194 8.59 -10.30 8.89
N SER A 195 8.48 -9.00 9.06
CA SER A 195 8.12 -8.10 7.96
C SER A 195 9.30 -7.35 7.35
N GLN A 196 10.51 -7.67 7.68
CA GLN A 196 11.72 -7.09 7.07
C GLN A 196 12.19 -7.93 5.90
N ASP A 197 12.97 -7.30 5.01
CA ASP A 197 13.66 -7.99 3.92
C ASP A 197 15.15 -7.75 4.04
N ASN A 198 15.91 -8.81 4.35
CA ASN A 198 17.36 -8.78 4.50
C ASN A 198 18.00 -9.79 3.55
N ASP A 199 17.66 -9.71 2.28
CA ASP A 199 18.15 -10.63 1.28
C ASP A 199 19.66 -10.44 1.05
N GLY A 200 20.41 -11.52 1.17
CA GLY A 200 21.85 -11.50 0.97
C GLY A 200 22.61 -10.64 1.98
N GLY A 201 22.02 -10.41 3.16
CA GLY A 201 22.64 -9.59 4.20
C GLY A 201 22.49 -8.09 3.97
N VAL A 202 21.70 -7.69 2.98
CA VAL A 202 21.43 -6.28 2.69
C VAL A 202 19.97 -6.00 3.03
N GLU A 203 19.75 -5.01 3.88
CA GLU A 203 18.38 -4.62 4.22
C GLU A 203 17.76 -3.83 3.06
N HIS A 204 16.58 -4.25 2.64
CA HIS A 204 15.79 -3.55 1.64
C HIS A 204 14.55 -2.98 2.30
N LYS A 205 14.11 -1.81 1.85
CA LYS A 205 12.96 -1.13 2.42
C LYS A 205 11.90 -0.87 1.37
N ILE A 206 10.70 -0.54 1.86
CA ILE A 206 9.60 -0.02 1.02
C ILE A 206 9.02 1.18 1.74
N VAL A 207 8.20 1.97 1.02
CA VAL A 207 7.46 3.06 1.66
C VAL A 207 6.06 2.54 1.99
N ARG A 208 5.73 2.54 3.28
CA ARG A 208 4.44 2.07 3.81
C ARG A 208 3.57 3.28 4.09
N MET A 209 2.38 3.28 3.51
CA MET A 209 1.40 4.37 3.64
C MET A 209 0.13 3.82 4.27
N ASN A 210 0.25 3.31 5.49
CA ASN A 210 -0.89 2.68 6.18
C ASN A 210 -1.85 3.72 6.71
N VAL A 211 -3.16 3.41 6.66
CA VAL A 211 -4.16 4.21 7.35
C VAL A 211 -5.20 3.30 7.99
N PRO A 212 -5.72 3.68 9.15
CA PRO A 212 -6.89 2.98 9.70
C PRO A 212 -8.16 3.36 8.98
N PHE A 213 -9.12 2.45 9.00
CA PHE A 213 -10.50 2.73 8.66
C PHE A 213 -11.36 1.92 9.61
N SER A 214 -12.49 2.53 10.07
CA SER A 214 -13.17 1.93 11.21
C SER A 214 -14.61 2.41 11.32
N UNK A 215 -15.54 1.57 11.63
CA UNK A 215 -16.49 1.67 11.98
C UNK A 215 -16.63 1.12 12.98
N PRO A 216 -16.33 1.75 14.37
CA PRO A 216 -16.21 1.03 15.63
C PRO A 216 -17.52 0.42 16.15
N ALA A 217 -18.62 1.06 15.89
CA ALA A 217 -19.92 0.46 16.28
C ALA A 217 -20.19 -0.87 15.61
N UNK A 218 -19.43 -1.06 14.43
CA UNK A 218 -19.53 -2.12 13.76
C UNK A 218 -18.57 -3.06 13.99
N LYS A 219 -17.80 -2.72 14.99
CA LYS A 219 -16.61 -3.49 15.27
C LYS A 219 -15.76 -3.74 14.03
N ILE A 220 -15.80 -2.83 13.09
CA ILE A 220 -14.93 -2.86 11.92
C ILE A 220 -13.72 -1.99 12.26
N ASN A 221 -12.61 -2.66 12.42
CA ASN A 221 -11.36 -1.99 12.81
C ASN A 221 -10.23 -2.51 11.93
N UNK A 222 -9.79 -1.83 10.80
CA UNK A 222 -9.01 -2.24 9.85
C UNK A 222 -7.94 -1.36 9.69
N THR A 223 -7.03 -1.85 9.08
CA THR A 223 -5.94 -1.04 8.52
C THR A 223 -5.85 -1.31 7.02
N TYR A 224 -5.71 -0.25 6.23
CA TYR A 224 -5.37 -0.38 4.80
C TYR A 224 -3.86 -0.23 4.70
N PHE A 225 -3.19 -1.31 4.35
CA PHE A 225 -1.76 -1.32 4.08
C PHE A 225 -1.54 -1.04 2.60
N ILE A 226 -0.71 -0.04 2.27
CA ILE A 226 -0.29 0.22 0.90
C ILE A 226 1.22 0.38 0.93
N GLY A 227 1.93 -0.55 0.26
CA GLY A 227 3.39 -0.52 0.21
C GLY A 227 3.87 -0.16 -1.18
N TYR A 228 4.70 0.88 -1.29
CA TYR A 228 5.30 1.32 -2.54
C TYR A 228 6.75 0.85 -2.59
N ALA A 229 7.12 0.19 -3.68
CA ALA A 229 8.45 -0.38 -3.81
C ALA A 229 9.02 -0.17 -5.21
N ARG A 230 10.33 0.04 -5.25
CA ARG A 230 11.08 0.01 -6.51
C ARG A 230 11.07 -1.40 -7.11
N HIS A 231 11.16 -2.41 -6.23
CA HIS A 231 11.15 -3.82 -6.62
C HIS A 231 10.01 -4.53 -5.90
N TRP A 232 9.07 -5.07 -6.66
CA TRP A 232 7.98 -5.85 -6.08
C TRP A 232 8.51 -7.04 -5.28
N THR A 233 9.64 -7.61 -5.70
CA THR A 233 10.21 -8.75 -5.00
C THR A 233 10.51 -8.44 -3.53
N VAL A 234 10.83 -7.20 -3.19
CA VAL A 234 11.08 -6.80 -1.79
C VAL A 234 9.81 -6.96 -0.97
N THR A 235 8.70 -6.35 -1.42
CA THR A 235 7.42 -6.49 -0.73
C THR A 235 6.98 -7.95 -0.66
N LYS A 236 7.17 -8.68 -1.75
CA LYS A 236 6.78 -10.09 -1.82
C LYS A 236 7.52 -10.92 -0.76
N ARG A 237 8.83 -10.69 -0.62
CA ARG A 237 9.61 -11.41 0.42
C ARG A 237 9.17 -11.04 1.83
N MET A 238 8.82 -9.76 2.06
CA MET A 238 8.27 -9.36 3.35
C MET A 238 6.98 -10.10 3.66
N LEU A 239 6.07 -10.19 2.68
CA LEU A 239 4.82 -10.94 2.84
C LEU A 239 5.11 -12.43 3.10
N GLN A 240 6.03 -13.00 2.33
CA GLN A 240 6.40 -14.40 2.54
C GLN A 240 6.93 -14.61 3.96
N GLY A 241 7.78 -13.70 4.44
CA GLY A 241 8.28 -13.78 5.82
C GLY A 241 7.17 -13.78 6.85
N MET A 242 6.21 -12.87 6.67
CA MET A 242 5.07 -12.75 7.60
C MET A 242 4.20 -14.01 7.61
N PHE A 243 3.83 -14.48 6.44
CA PHE A 243 2.81 -15.54 6.36
C PHE A 243 3.41 -16.94 6.52
N GLU A 244 4.59 -17.19 5.95
CA GLU A 244 5.24 -18.50 6.08
C GLU A 244 5.76 -18.75 7.50
N LYS A 245 6.15 -17.69 8.21
CA LYS A 245 6.67 -17.80 9.58
C LYS A 245 5.63 -17.47 10.64
N SER A 246 4.37 -17.27 10.23
CA SER A 246 3.25 -17.01 11.14
C SER A 246 3.54 -15.82 12.06
N ASP A 247 3.75 -14.66 11.46
CA ASP A 247 3.91 -13.38 12.16
C ASP A 247 2.88 -13.27 13.28
N ARG A 248 3.34 -12.95 14.48
CA ARG A 248 2.51 -12.93 15.69
C ARG A 248 1.36 -11.94 15.58
N LEU A 249 1.53 -10.83 14.84
CA LEU A 249 0.46 -9.86 14.66
C LEU A 249 -0.72 -10.48 13.91
N LEU A 250 -0.47 -11.49 13.07
CA LEU A 250 -1.55 -12.15 12.31
C LEU A 250 -2.52 -12.93 13.21
N ASP A 251 -2.14 -13.24 14.45
CA ASP A 251 -3.09 -13.83 15.40
C ASP A 251 -4.23 -12.85 15.71
N PHE A 252 -4.03 -11.57 15.47
CA PHE A 252 -4.99 -10.50 15.77
C PHE A 252 -5.44 -9.72 14.55
N SER A 253 -4.88 -10.00 13.37
CA SER A 253 -5.10 -9.20 12.15
C SER A 253 -5.28 -10.13 10.96
N THR A 254 -6.48 -10.13 10.39
CA THR A 254 -6.84 -11.01 9.28
C THR A 254 -6.76 -10.23 7.97
N PRO A 255 -5.97 -10.68 6.99
CA PRO A 255 -5.95 -10.01 5.67
C PRO A 255 -7.25 -10.29 4.92
N LEU A 256 -7.84 -9.24 4.37
CA LEU A 256 -9.10 -9.31 3.65
C LEU A 256 -8.93 -9.22 2.14
N THR A 257 -7.89 -8.52 1.67
CA THR A 257 -7.66 -8.29 0.24
C THR A 257 -6.16 -8.39 -0.04
N GLY A 258 -5.80 -8.41 -1.32
CA GLY A 258 -4.41 -8.35 -1.74
C GLY A 258 -4.32 -8.27 -3.25
N GLU A 259 -3.68 -7.21 -3.75
CA GLU A 259 -3.40 -7.10 -5.18
C GLU A 259 -2.20 -6.19 -5.41
N LEU A 260 -1.48 -6.48 -6.49
CA LEU A 260 -0.31 -5.72 -6.92
C LEU A 260 -0.69 -4.82 -8.10
N PHE A 261 -0.27 -3.56 -8.03
CA PHE A 261 -0.51 -2.58 -9.08
C PHE A 261 0.80 -1.91 -9.49
N PHE A 262 0.94 -1.63 -10.78
CA PHE A 262 1.98 -0.75 -11.28
C PHE A 262 1.45 0.69 -11.26
N ILE A 263 2.26 1.61 -10.74
CA ILE A 263 1.93 3.04 -10.68
C ILE A 263 2.73 3.73 -11.77
N PRO A 264 2.11 4.16 -12.86
CA PRO A 264 2.87 4.81 -13.94
C PRO A 264 3.36 6.20 -13.55
N SER A 265 4.52 6.56 -14.09
CA SER A 265 5.04 7.92 -13.98
C SER A 265 4.19 8.87 -14.82
N LYS A 266 4.42 10.19 -14.65
CA LYS A 266 3.76 11.18 -15.51
C LYS A 266 4.08 10.95 -16.98
N SER A 267 5.32 10.57 -17.28
CA SER A 267 5.73 10.27 -18.66
C SER A 267 4.94 9.11 -19.26
N VAL A 268 4.78 8.03 -18.50
CA VAL A 268 4.01 6.87 -18.96
C VAL A 268 2.53 7.22 -19.09
N LEU A 269 1.98 8.02 -18.16
CA LEU A 269 0.59 8.50 -18.30
C LEU A 269 0.41 9.30 -19.58
N GLY A 270 1.39 10.12 -19.93
CA GLY A 270 1.36 10.86 -21.19
C GLY A 270 1.29 9.95 -22.41
N LYS A 271 2.08 8.88 -22.39
CA LYS A 271 2.06 7.89 -23.47
C LYS A 271 0.71 7.16 -23.55
N ILE A 272 0.13 6.83 -22.39
CA ILE A 272 -1.22 6.23 -22.37
C ILE A 272 -2.24 7.20 -22.99
N ALA A 273 -2.17 8.47 -22.61
CA ALA A 273 -3.10 9.50 -23.12
C ALA A 273 -2.97 9.63 -24.64
N ASP A 274 -1.75 9.56 -25.16
CA ASP A 274 -1.47 9.74 -26.59
C ASP A 274 -1.60 8.46 -27.41
N GLY A 275 -1.85 7.32 -26.76
CA GLY A 275 -1.92 6.02 -27.45
C GLY A 275 -0.57 5.55 -27.98
N GLU A 276 0.52 5.85 -27.26
CA GLU A 276 1.88 5.57 -27.70
C GLU A 276 2.55 4.40 -26.96
N LEU A 277 1.78 3.60 -26.22
CA LEU A 277 2.33 2.40 -25.56
C LEU A 277 2.40 1.22 -26.53
#